data_27b96b4131ae53168ff4eac4d0c61909
#
_entry.id   27b96b4131ae53168ff4eac4d0c61909
#
_cell.length_a   1.000
_cell.length_b   1.000
_cell.length_c   1.000
_cell.angle_alpha   90.00
_cell.angle_beta   90.00
_cell.angle_gamma   90.00
#
_symmetry.space_group_name_H-M   'P 1'
#
loop_
_entity.id
_entity.type
_entity.pdbx_description
1 polymer ?
#
loop_
_entity_poly.entity_id
_entity_poly.type
_entity_poly.pdbx_seq_one_letter_code
_entity_poly.pdbx_strand_id
1 'polypeptide(L)'
;SDTTGEKEKENLMKKKIVSALLCVAMIATMVTGCGGSKSSSTSGNADSTAKQFEINAAIAANPPALDPHTVNANVTGAIGIHIYEALFQMDENYEPQPVLAESYEMSDDGKEYTIKLRQGVKFHNGDEMKADDVVASMNRWMELSPKAKTLIGGSVFEKVDDYTVKISLTKPALTLLNVLTSPCQFAAIMPEKCVNSRTSTGVTEYIGTGPMKFEEWKQDSYVRFSRNEEYTSPGYALTGEAGDKTIYYKEVYYYIVTDSSIRTAGIQSGEYDISQSISYDDLSMLKANPEIKIVNNTVGNYAVCLDKKNGPFENEKVRQAAQYAIDVDEIMAVVVPDEDYVDKYSSYMYKNGAWGTDSGSQYWNQKDTAKAKQLLQESGYDGTPIVMLSTTAYPTWVDGSLILKQQLEAVGFNVDLQIYDWATMLDMKKDPSKFDCALLWWPMATVPTALKLNQTTQDGWISFPEVSEGFEKMNSASSTEDAKQAWSDLNEFLLKTASSLSLAYFSEPYATASSVANYKPFIGMAIYGCYSNK
;
A
#
# COMPACT_ATOMS: atom_id res chain seq x y z
N SER A 1 32.73 25.41 46.53
CA SER A 1 31.65 24.87 45.71
C SER A 1 32.06 24.80 44.26
N ASP A 2 32.97 23.88 43.91
CA ASP A 2 33.22 23.52 42.48
C ASP A 2 34.02 22.22 42.38
N THR A 3 33.63 21.17 43.08
CA THR A 3 34.35 19.91 43.12
C THR A 3 33.55 18.70 42.57
N THR A 4 32.30 18.94 42.18
CA THR A 4 31.45 17.87 41.61
C THR A 4 31.55 17.75 40.10
N GLY A 5 31.79 18.81 39.36
CA GLY A 5 31.90 18.80 37.89
C GLY A 5 33.23 18.19 37.35
N GLU A 6 34.31 18.31 38.13
CA GLU A 6 35.61 17.70 37.71
C GLU A 6 35.64 16.17 37.90
N LYS A 7 35.01 15.65 38.94
CA LYS A 7 34.93 14.20 39.18
C LYS A 7 34.05 13.47 38.15
N GLU A 8 33.02 14.11 37.64
CA GLU A 8 32.18 13.52 36.55
C GLU A 8 32.92 13.47 35.22
N LYS A 9 33.66 14.52 34.87
CA LYS A 9 34.51 14.52 33.65
C LYS A 9 35.65 13.49 33.71
N GLU A 10 36.29 13.31 34.87
CA GLU A 10 37.33 12.31 35.05
C GLU A 10 36.80 10.87 34.97
N ASN A 11 35.59 10.60 35.48
CA ASN A 11 34.94 9.30 35.37
C ASN A 11 34.44 9.00 33.94
N LEU A 12 34.01 10.02 33.19
CA LEU A 12 33.63 9.85 31.76
C LEU A 12 34.87 9.57 30.87
N MET A 13 36.00 10.18 31.19
CA MET A 13 37.27 9.96 30.48
C MET A 13 37.83 8.56 30.77
N LYS A 14 37.77 8.10 32.03
CA LYS A 14 38.19 6.74 32.42
C LYS A 14 37.32 5.65 31.75
N LYS A 15 36.00 5.87 31.61
CA LYS A 15 35.11 4.94 30.89
C LYS A 15 35.40 4.87 29.39
N LYS A 16 35.77 5.99 28.74
CA LYS A 16 36.17 6.00 27.32
C LYS A 16 37.51 5.32 27.07
N ILE A 17 38.48 5.43 27.98
CA ILE A 17 39.78 4.77 27.89
C ILE A 17 39.65 3.26 28.10
N VAL A 18 38.78 2.80 29.00
CA VAL A 18 38.53 1.36 29.22
C VAL A 18 37.82 0.74 28.01
N SER A 19 36.88 1.44 27.35
CA SER A 19 36.25 0.96 26.12
C SER A 19 37.23 0.87 24.94
N ALA A 20 38.17 1.81 24.82
CA ALA A 20 39.18 1.76 23.76
C ALA A 20 40.21 0.64 23.97
N LEU A 21 40.54 0.30 25.21
CA LEU A 21 41.48 -0.80 25.54
C LEU A 21 40.86 -2.19 25.36
N LEU A 22 39.50 -2.35 25.50
CA LEU A 22 38.82 -3.59 25.20
C LEU A 22 38.72 -3.90 23.69
N CYS A 23 38.67 -2.88 22.83
CA CYS A 23 38.69 -3.08 21.37
C CYS A 23 40.04 -3.51 20.81
N VAL A 24 41.14 -3.13 21.47
CA VAL A 24 42.54 -3.51 21.05
C VAL A 24 42.89 -4.94 21.50
N ALA A 25 42.29 -5.46 22.56
CA ALA A 25 42.56 -6.82 23.06
C ALA A 25 41.92 -7.95 22.22
N MET A 26 40.95 -7.65 21.35
CA MET A 26 40.33 -8.66 20.47
C MET A 26 41.04 -8.85 19.12
N ILE A 27 42.01 -8.03 18.76
CA ILE A 27 42.75 -8.14 17.48
C ILE A 27 44.07 -8.95 17.62
N ALA A 28 44.53 -9.28 18.85
CA ALA A 28 45.82 -9.88 19.09
C ALA A 28 45.86 -11.41 19.27
N THR A 29 44.76 -12.14 19.02
CA THR A 29 44.68 -13.59 19.22
C THR A 29 44.50 -14.45 17.97
N MET A 30 44.78 -13.92 16.77
CA MET A 30 44.68 -14.68 15.51
C MET A 30 45.96 -14.74 14.69
N VAL A 31 47.12 -14.86 15.30
CA VAL A 31 48.35 -15.25 14.56
C VAL A 31 49.22 -16.14 15.46
N THR A 32 48.95 -17.44 15.54
CA THR A 32 49.94 -18.51 15.69
C THR A 32 49.27 -19.87 15.57
N GLY A 33 49.55 -20.59 14.49
CA GLY A 33 49.09 -21.96 14.30
C GLY A 33 49.37 -22.47 12.89
N CYS A 34 50.63 -22.47 12.48
CA CYS A 34 51.06 -23.17 11.27
C CYS A 34 51.34 -24.64 11.63
N GLY A 35 50.55 -25.57 11.07
CA GLY A 35 50.78 -27.01 11.18
C GLY A 35 50.00 -27.74 10.12
N GLY A 36 50.66 -28.20 9.05
CA GLY A 36 50.06 -28.71 7.84
C GLY A 36 49.33 -30.05 8.03
N SER A 37 48.22 -30.20 7.36
CA SER A 37 47.71 -31.44 6.84
C SER A 37 46.82 -31.15 5.62
N LYS A 38 47.16 -31.76 4.51
CA LYS A 38 46.40 -31.76 3.27
C LYS A 38 45.02 -32.40 3.55
N SER A 39 43.93 -31.64 3.44
CA SER A 39 42.62 -32.17 3.18
C SER A 39 41.95 -31.30 2.12
N SER A 40 41.43 -31.98 1.13
CA SER A 40 40.82 -31.50 -0.08
C SER A 40 39.74 -30.43 0.16
N SER A 41 39.86 -29.31 -0.51
CA SER A 41 38.87 -28.28 -0.65
C SER A 41 37.60 -28.82 -1.35
N THR A 42 36.54 -29.03 -0.60
CA THR A 42 35.17 -29.25 -1.12
C THR A 42 34.24 -28.33 -0.30
N SER A 43 34.43 -27.02 -0.36
CA SER A 43 33.54 -26.06 0.29
C SER A 43 33.01 -24.98 -0.64
N GLY A 44 33.16 -25.16 -1.97
CA GLY A 44 32.66 -24.22 -2.97
C GLY A 44 31.24 -24.49 -3.50
N ASN A 45 30.72 -25.72 -3.37
CA ASN A 45 29.46 -26.10 -4.00
C ASN A 45 28.23 -26.16 -3.09
N ALA A 46 28.39 -26.20 -1.77
CA ALA A 46 27.25 -26.27 -0.86
C ALA A 46 26.57 -24.90 -0.65
N ASP A 47 27.36 -23.81 -0.69
CA ASP A 47 26.85 -22.45 -0.48
C ASP A 47 26.14 -21.89 -1.73
N SER A 48 26.62 -22.24 -2.93
CA SER A 48 25.97 -21.84 -4.20
C SER A 48 24.66 -22.61 -4.48
N THR A 49 24.57 -23.88 -4.06
CA THR A 49 23.33 -24.68 -4.20
C THR A 49 22.28 -24.29 -3.16
N ALA A 50 22.66 -23.86 -1.97
CA ALA A 50 21.71 -23.36 -0.97
C ALA A 50 21.06 -22.06 -1.44
N LYS A 51 21.82 -21.11 -2.00
CA LYS A 51 21.29 -19.86 -2.57
C LYS A 51 20.37 -20.04 -3.79
N GLN A 52 20.44 -21.15 -4.49
CA GLN A 52 19.57 -21.44 -5.64
C GLN A 52 18.12 -21.75 -5.26
N PHE A 53 17.85 -22.05 -3.98
CA PHE A 53 16.54 -22.45 -3.48
C PHE A 53 15.93 -21.47 -2.49
N GLU A 54 16.62 -20.40 -2.14
CA GLU A 54 16.20 -19.37 -1.20
C GLU A 54 16.15 -18.01 -1.89
N ILE A 55 15.19 -17.16 -1.48
CA ILE A 55 15.14 -15.76 -1.88
C ILE A 55 14.99 -14.87 -0.65
N ASN A 56 15.82 -13.84 -0.56
CA ASN A 56 15.91 -12.89 0.53
C ASN A 56 15.38 -11.53 0.09
N ALA A 57 14.23 -11.13 0.62
CA ALA A 57 13.59 -9.88 0.31
C ALA A 57 13.60 -8.93 1.51
N ALA A 58 14.14 -7.71 1.34
CA ALA A 58 14.13 -6.68 2.37
C ALA A 58 12.90 -5.80 2.23
N ILE A 59 12.06 -5.74 3.28
CA ILE A 59 10.84 -4.93 3.35
C ILE A 59 11.02 -3.74 4.32
N ALA A 60 10.33 -2.64 4.00
CA ALA A 60 10.51 -1.36 4.70
C ALA A 60 9.74 -1.25 6.02
N ALA A 61 8.81 -2.17 6.31
CA ALA A 61 7.96 -2.07 7.50
C ALA A 61 7.73 -3.43 8.17
N ASN A 62 7.61 -3.41 9.49
CA ASN A 62 7.21 -4.57 10.27
C ASN A 62 5.68 -4.76 10.17
N PRO A 63 5.16 -5.95 9.83
CA PRO A 63 3.73 -6.20 9.84
C PRO A 63 3.17 -6.12 11.26
N PRO A 64 2.09 -5.37 11.50
CA PRO A 64 1.45 -5.33 12.83
C PRO A 64 0.72 -6.64 13.16
N ALA A 65 0.34 -7.42 12.16
CA ALA A 65 -0.26 -8.75 12.26
C ALA A 65 -0.10 -9.48 10.91
N LEU A 66 -0.20 -10.81 10.91
CA LEU A 66 -0.26 -11.63 9.69
C LEU A 66 -1.69 -12.10 9.35
N ASP A 67 -2.67 -11.75 10.17
CA ASP A 67 -4.09 -11.95 9.89
C ASP A 67 -4.64 -10.75 9.09
N PRO A 68 -4.89 -10.90 7.78
CA PRO A 68 -5.28 -9.79 6.93
C PRO A 68 -6.69 -9.26 7.21
N HIS A 69 -7.54 -9.97 7.94
CA HIS A 69 -8.86 -9.47 8.31
C HIS A 69 -8.82 -8.41 9.42
N THR A 70 -7.79 -8.43 10.27
CA THR A 70 -7.75 -7.61 11.49
C THR A 70 -7.15 -6.23 11.30
N VAL A 71 -6.32 -6.04 10.27
CA VAL A 71 -5.57 -4.80 10.06
C VAL A 71 -5.62 -4.32 8.62
N ASN A 72 -5.72 -3.00 8.46
CA ASN A 72 -5.68 -2.34 7.15
C ASN A 72 -4.25 -1.79 6.91
N ALA A 73 -3.27 -2.70 6.79
CA ALA A 73 -1.88 -2.37 6.54
C ALA A 73 -1.36 -3.02 5.26
N ASN A 74 -0.72 -2.24 4.38
CA ASN A 74 -0.18 -2.73 3.12
C ASN A 74 0.80 -3.89 3.31
N VAL A 75 1.70 -3.78 4.31
CA VAL A 75 2.69 -4.82 4.59
C VAL A 75 2.06 -6.15 5.01
N THR A 76 0.97 -6.12 5.79
CA THR A 76 0.21 -7.34 6.13
C THR A 76 -0.42 -7.96 4.90
N GLY A 77 -0.99 -7.14 4.02
CA GLY A 77 -1.53 -7.59 2.73
C GLY A 77 -0.44 -8.22 1.87
N ALA A 78 0.66 -7.52 1.64
CA ALA A 78 1.78 -7.97 0.80
C ALA A 78 2.42 -9.28 1.28
N ILE A 79 2.45 -9.53 2.58
CA ILE A 79 2.92 -10.81 3.15
C ILE A 79 1.81 -11.87 3.08
N GLY A 80 0.57 -11.47 3.42
CA GLY A 80 -0.56 -12.38 3.52
C GLY A 80 -0.97 -13.04 2.20
N ILE A 81 -0.79 -12.36 1.05
CA ILE A 81 -1.11 -12.93 -0.27
C ILE A 81 -0.30 -14.18 -0.63
N HIS A 82 0.83 -14.41 0.05
CA HIS A 82 1.63 -15.63 -0.14
C HIS A 82 1.06 -16.83 0.63
N ILE A 83 0.38 -16.56 1.75
CA ILE A 83 -0.25 -17.56 2.62
C ILE A 83 -1.69 -17.85 2.16
N TYR A 84 -2.44 -16.77 1.88
CA TYR A 84 -3.87 -16.83 1.65
C TYR A 84 -4.24 -16.43 0.22
N GLU A 85 -5.35 -16.95 -0.23
CA GLU A 85 -6.02 -16.49 -1.43
C GLU A 85 -7.44 -16.00 -1.08
N ALA A 86 -8.00 -15.21 -1.98
CA ALA A 86 -9.39 -14.75 -1.91
C ALA A 86 -10.23 -15.42 -3.00
N LEU A 87 -11.55 -15.25 -2.95
CA LEU A 87 -12.44 -15.72 -4.02
C LEU A 87 -12.08 -15.09 -5.36
N PHE A 88 -11.76 -13.80 -5.34
CA PHE A 88 -11.32 -13.01 -6.49
C PHE A 88 -10.07 -12.22 -6.11
N GLN A 89 -9.15 -12.01 -7.05
CA GLN A 89 -7.98 -11.13 -6.92
C GLN A 89 -7.83 -10.28 -8.19
N MET A 90 -7.08 -9.19 -8.11
CA MET A 90 -6.92 -8.27 -9.24
C MET A 90 -5.93 -8.79 -10.27
N ASP A 91 -6.25 -8.60 -11.54
CA ASP A 91 -5.31 -8.71 -12.64
C ASP A 91 -4.44 -7.44 -12.80
N GLU A 92 -3.55 -7.43 -13.79
CA GLU A 92 -2.67 -6.29 -14.09
C GLU A 92 -3.42 -5.04 -14.57
N ASN A 93 -4.70 -5.16 -14.96
CA ASN A 93 -5.59 -4.05 -15.32
C ASN A 93 -6.46 -3.60 -14.15
N TYR A 94 -6.21 -4.14 -12.95
CA TYR A 94 -7.00 -3.89 -11.73
C TYR A 94 -8.46 -4.34 -11.81
N GLU A 95 -8.74 -5.33 -12.68
CA GLU A 95 -10.06 -5.96 -12.81
C GLU A 95 -10.12 -7.24 -11.96
N PRO A 96 -11.27 -7.53 -11.31
CA PRO A 96 -11.45 -8.76 -10.53
C PRO A 96 -11.40 -10.01 -11.41
N GLN A 97 -10.54 -10.96 -11.03
CA GLN A 97 -10.44 -12.27 -11.67
C GLN A 97 -10.73 -13.37 -10.66
N PRO A 98 -11.43 -14.46 -11.03
CA PRO A 98 -11.71 -15.57 -10.13
C PRO A 98 -10.43 -16.35 -9.80
N VAL A 99 -10.19 -16.62 -8.51
CA VAL A 99 -9.02 -17.38 -8.00
C VAL A 99 -9.47 -18.61 -7.22
N LEU A 100 -10.14 -18.48 -6.09
CA LEU A 100 -10.81 -19.60 -5.40
C LEU A 100 -12.24 -19.80 -5.87
N ALA A 101 -12.87 -18.76 -6.43
CA ALA A 101 -14.05 -18.92 -7.22
C ALA A 101 -13.72 -19.59 -8.57
N GLU A 102 -14.61 -20.45 -9.07
CA GLU A 102 -14.63 -20.93 -10.45
C GLU A 102 -15.39 -19.96 -11.35
N SER A 103 -16.53 -19.50 -10.88
CA SER A 103 -17.43 -18.56 -11.57
C SER A 103 -18.37 -17.88 -10.60
N TYR A 104 -19.08 -16.87 -11.08
CA TYR A 104 -20.17 -16.25 -10.35
C TYR A 104 -21.34 -15.91 -11.28
N GLU A 105 -22.52 -15.77 -10.69
CA GLU A 105 -23.71 -15.25 -11.33
C GLU A 105 -24.27 -14.12 -10.46
N MET A 106 -24.66 -13.01 -11.07
CA MET A 106 -25.30 -11.88 -10.41
C MET A 106 -26.74 -11.81 -10.90
N SER A 107 -27.69 -11.58 -10.00
CA SER A 107 -29.08 -11.35 -10.36
C SER A 107 -29.26 -10.05 -11.17
N ASP A 108 -30.29 -9.96 -11.99
CA ASP A 108 -30.59 -8.81 -12.86
C ASP A 108 -30.74 -7.50 -12.06
N ASP A 109 -31.16 -7.58 -10.79
CA ASP A 109 -31.31 -6.43 -9.90
C ASP A 109 -30.03 -6.10 -9.12
N GLY A 110 -28.92 -6.82 -9.36
CA GLY A 110 -27.64 -6.62 -8.73
C GLY A 110 -27.59 -6.90 -7.23
N LYS A 111 -28.56 -7.65 -6.69
CA LYS A 111 -28.69 -7.88 -5.25
C LYS A 111 -28.35 -9.29 -4.78
N GLU A 112 -28.21 -10.24 -5.66
CA GLU A 112 -27.80 -11.59 -5.30
C GLU A 112 -26.58 -12.00 -6.14
N TYR A 113 -25.57 -12.52 -5.47
CA TYR A 113 -24.39 -13.13 -6.08
C TYR A 113 -24.34 -14.59 -5.66
N THR A 114 -24.34 -15.50 -6.64
CA THR A 114 -24.08 -16.92 -6.44
C THR A 114 -22.70 -17.23 -6.97
N ILE A 115 -21.82 -17.74 -6.11
CA ILE A 115 -20.41 -17.98 -6.42
C ILE A 115 -20.13 -19.48 -6.33
N LYS A 116 -19.66 -20.07 -7.44
CA LYS A 116 -19.18 -21.45 -7.50
C LYS A 116 -17.73 -21.50 -7.12
N LEU A 117 -17.35 -22.44 -6.28
CA LEU A 117 -15.99 -22.63 -5.77
C LEU A 117 -15.24 -23.67 -6.62
N ARG A 118 -13.95 -23.45 -6.82
CA ARG A 118 -13.06 -24.44 -7.40
C ARG A 118 -12.99 -25.67 -6.49
N GLN A 119 -13.07 -26.86 -7.08
CA GLN A 119 -12.96 -28.14 -6.37
C GLN A 119 -11.49 -28.60 -6.30
N GLY A 120 -11.15 -29.40 -5.29
CA GLY A 120 -9.82 -29.95 -5.11
C GLY A 120 -8.75 -28.96 -4.62
N VAL A 121 -9.14 -27.73 -4.25
CA VAL A 121 -8.22 -26.76 -3.64
C VAL A 121 -7.92 -27.18 -2.21
N LYS A 122 -6.63 -27.32 -1.87
CA LYS A 122 -6.21 -27.72 -0.53
C LYS A 122 -5.65 -26.57 0.28
N PHE A 123 -5.98 -26.52 1.53
CA PHE A 123 -5.26 -25.73 2.53
C PHE A 123 -3.88 -26.33 2.84
N HIS A 124 -2.99 -25.54 3.44
CA HIS A 124 -1.65 -25.96 3.85
C HIS A 124 -1.61 -27.18 4.76
N ASN A 125 -2.68 -27.45 5.51
CA ASN A 125 -2.84 -28.61 6.38
C ASN A 125 -3.36 -29.87 5.66
N GLY A 126 -3.62 -29.79 4.36
CA GLY A 126 -4.09 -30.88 3.50
C GLY A 126 -5.61 -31.02 3.43
N ASP A 127 -6.39 -30.29 4.24
CA ASP A 127 -7.85 -30.28 4.15
C ASP A 127 -8.32 -29.60 2.84
N GLU A 128 -9.37 -30.11 2.21
CA GLU A 128 -9.95 -29.50 1.02
C GLU A 128 -10.84 -28.32 1.41
N MET A 129 -10.67 -27.17 0.71
CA MET A 129 -11.51 -25.98 0.88
C MET A 129 -12.95 -26.25 0.45
N LYS A 130 -13.91 -25.87 1.27
CA LYS A 130 -15.35 -25.99 1.02
C LYS A 130 -16.12 -24.72 1.37
N ALA A 131 -17.39 -24.72 1.08
CA ALA A 131 -18.30 -23.59 1.31
C ALA A 131 -18.35 -23.15 2.78
N ASP A 132 -18.20 -24.07 3.74
CA ASP A 132 -18.18 -23.74 5.18
C ASP A 132 -16.99 -22.85 5.53
N ASP A 133 -15.81 -23.12 4.96
CA ASP A 133 -14.59 -22.31 5.14
C ASP A 133 -14.77 -20.90 4.57
N VAL A 134 -15.37 -20.82 3.36
CA VAL A 134 -15.67 -19.55 2.69
C VAL A 134 -16.68 -18.73 3.50
N VAL A 135 -17.78 -19.33 3.93
CA VAL A 135 -18.83 -18.67 4.73
C VAL A 135 -18.24 -18.13 6.05
N ALA A 136 -17.46 -18.96 6.76
CA ALA A 136 -16.81 -18.52 8.01
C ALA A 136 -15.86 -17.35 7.78
N SER A 137 -15.00 -17.44 6.76
CA SER A 137 -14.00 -16.42 6.44
C SER A 137 -14.64 -15.12 5.98
N MET A 138 -15.60 -15.20 5.04
CA MET A 138 -16.23 -14.03 4.46
C MET A 138 -17.11 -13.28 5.47
N ASN A 139 -17.88 -13.98 6.28
CA ASN A 139 -18.72 -13.34 7.30
C ASN A 139 -17.83 -12.66 8.38
N ARG A 140 -16.71 -13.28 8.77
CA ARG A 140 -15.74 -12.65 9.65
C ARG A 140 -15.11 -11.40 9.02
N TRP A 141 -14.72 -11.48 7.74
CA TRP A 141 -14.16 -10.33 7.04
C TRP A 141 -15.17 -9.17 6.95
N MET A 142 -16.44 -9.46 6.68
CA MET A 142 -17.51 -8.45 6.68
C MET A 142 -17.72 -7.82 8.05
N GLU A 143 -17.58 -8.59 9.13
CA GLU A 143 -17.66 -8.08 10.50
C GLU A 143 -16.53 -7.10 10.83
N LEU A 144 -15.32 -7.33 10.32
CA LEU A 144 -14.13 -6.56 10.66
C LEU A 144 -13.84 -5.41 9.68
N SER A 145 -14.15 -5.57 8.39
CA SER A 145 -13.80 -4.61 7.34
C SER A 145 -14.78 -3.44 7.25
N PRO A 146 -14.33 -2.18 7.47
CA PRO A 146 -15.15 -1.00 7.24
C PRO A 146 -15.66 -0.88 5.81
N LYS A 147 -14.87 -1.31 4.81
CA LYS A 147 -15.25 -1.30 3.39
C LYS A 147 -16.45 -2.21 3.14
N ALA A 148 -16.39 -3.43 3.67
CA ALA A 148 -17.48 -4.38 3.56
C ALA A 148 -18.75 -3.86 4.26
N LYS A 149 -18.62 -3.33 5.47
CA LYS A 149 -19.75 -2.72 6.20
C LYS A 149 -20.42 -1.60 5.41
N THR A 150 -19.65 -0.77 4.75
CA THR A 150 -20.17 0.37 3.97
C THR A 150 -20.91 -0.10 2.74
N LEU A 151 -20.37 -1.09 2.00
CA LEU A 151 -20.96 -1.54 0.74
C LEU A 151 -22.09 -2.54 0.94
N ILE A 152 -21.89 -3.53 1.80
CA ILE A 152 -22.75 -4.73 1.94
C ILE A 152 -23.18 -5.02 3.39
N GLY A 153 -23.08 -4.00 4.27
CA GLY A 153 -23.48 -4.17 5.68
C GLY A 153 -24.90 -4.67 5.85
N GLY A 154 -25.07 -5.61 6.76
CA GLY A 154 -26.34 -6.28 7.01
C GLY A 154 -26.61 -7.51 6.13
N SER A 155 -25.72 -7.81 5.17
CA SER A 155 -25.74 -9.04 4.38
C SER A 155 -24.87 -10.12 5.01
N VAL A 156 -25.06 -11.37 4.62
CA VAL A 156 -24.25 -12.51 5.06
C VAL A 156 -24.01 -13.46 3.88
N PHE A 157 -22.86 -14.10 3.89
CA PHE A 157 -22.60 -15.24 3.00
C PHE A 157 -23.28 -16.48 3.57
N GLU A 158 -23.96 -17.22 2.70
CA GLU A 158 -24.67 -18.45 3.03
C GLU A 158 -24.16 -19.61 2.16
N LYS A 159 -24.10 -20.79 2.75
CA LYS A 159 -23.83 -22.03 2.03
C LYS A 159 -25.06 -22.47 1.24
N VAL A 160 -24.89 -22.77 -0.05
CA VAL A 160 -25.92 -23.41 -0.89
C VAL A 160 -25.66 -24.92 -0.94
N ASP A 161 -24.43 -25.31 -1.25
CA ASP A 161 -23.90 -26.67 -1.19
C ASP A 161 -22.39 -26.66 -0.85
N ASP A 162 -21.71 -27.81 -0.92
CA ASP A 162 -20.29 -27.89 -0.55
C ASP A 162 -19.35 -27.01 -1.39
N TYR A 163 -19.75 -26.61 -2.59
CA TYR A 163 -18.96 -25.81 -3.52
C TYR A 163 -19.71 -24.60 -4.09
N THR A 164 -20.79 -24.20 -3.43
CA THR A 164 -21.55 -23.02 -3.84
C THR A 164 -21.90 -22.19 -2.62
N VAL A 165 -21.57 -20.90 -2.67
CA VAL A 165 -22.00 -19.91 -1.68
C VAL A 165 -22.80 -18.82 -2.36
N LYS A 166 -23.64 -18.12 -1.60
CA LYS A 166 -24.37 -16.95 -2.08
C LYS A 166 -24.32 -15.83 -1.06
N ILE A 167 -24.53 -14.61 -1.54
CA ILE A 167 -24.78 -13.42 -0.72
C ILE A 167 -25.98 -12.67 -1.29
N SER A 168 -26.94 -12.34 -0.41
CA SER A 168 -28.09 -11.50 -0.74
C SER A 168 -27.90 -10.11 -0.12
N LEU A 169 -27.98 -9.08 -0.95
CA LEU A 169 -27.69 -7.69 -0.62
C LEU A 169 -28.96 -6.89 -0.39
N THR A 170 -28.92 -5.95 0.52
CA THR A 170 -30.05 -5.02 0.75
C THR A 170 -30.20 -3.98 -0.36
N LYS A 171 -29.07 -3.64 -1.03
CA LYS A 171 -28.98 -2.70 -2.16
C LYS A 171 -28.13 -3.30 -3.26
N PRO A 172 -28.30 -2.90 -4.53
CA PRO A 172 -27.39 -3.30 -5.58
C PRO A 172 -25.95 -2.88 -5.26
N ALA A 173 -24.98 -3.74 -5.57
CA ALA A 173 -23.57 -3.47 -5.34
C ALA A 173 -22.71 -4.01 -6.48
N LEU A 174 -22.80 -3.42 -7.67
CA LEU A 174 -22.04 -3.82 -8.85
C LEU A 174 -20.52 -3.84 -8.60
N THR A 175 -20.03 -3.00 -7.68
CA THR A 175 -18.61 -2.95 -7.29
C THR A 175 -18.21 -3.99 -6.25
N LEU A 176 -19.08 -4.95 -5.89
CA LEU A 176 -18.78 -5.95 -4.87
C LEU A 176 -17.47 -6.68 -5.15
N LEU A 177 -17.28 -7.18 -6.36
CA LEU A 177 -16.07 -7.94 -6.71
C LEU A 177 -14.80 -7.09 -6.58
N ASN A 178 -14.83 -5.82 -6.96
CA ASN A 178 -13.70 -4.90 -6.80
C ASN A 178 -13.36 -4.68 -5.30
N VAL A 179 -14.36 -4.66 -4.42
CA VAL A 179 -14.11 -4.54 -2.97
C VAL A 179 -13.53 -5.82 -2.39
N LEU A 180 -13.93 -6.99 -2.91
CA LEU A 180 -13.38 -8.29 -2.52
C LEU A 180 -11.89 -8.45 -2.91
N THR A 181 -11.43 -7.78 -3.98
CA THR A 181 -10.04 -7.80 -4.43
C THR A 181 -9.14 -6.77 -3.76
N SER A 182 -9.63 -6.02 -2.77
CA SER A 182 -8.84 -4.98 -2.12
C SER A 182 -7.57 -5.56 -1.48
N PRO A 183 -6.36 -5.02 -1.76
CA PRO A 183 -5.09 -5.60 -1.30
C PRO A 183 -4.87 -5.43 0.21
N CYS A 184 -5.44 -4.37 0.79
CA CYS A 184 -5.35 -4.12 2.24
C CYS A 184 -6.60 -4.64 2.93
N GLN A 185 -6.42 -5.34 4.03
CA GLN A 185 -7.52 -6.01 4.73
C GLN A 185 -8.34 -6.85 3.76
N PHE A 186 -7.63 -7.68 2.95
CA PHE A 186 -8.27 -8.47 1.90
C PHE A 186 -9.12 -9.63 2.45
N ALA A 187 -10.05 -10.11 1.63
CA ALA A 187 -11.02 -11.13 1.96
C ALA A 187 -10.42 -12.54 1.89
N ALA A 188 -9.39 -12.81 2.71
CA ALA A 188 -8.65 -14.07 2.75
C ALA A 188 -9.53 -15.25 3.16
N ILE A 189 -9.41 -16.38 2.49
CA ILE A 189 -10.09 -17.62 2.86
C ILE A 189 -9.17 -18.46 3.75
N MET A 190 -9.71 -18.89 4.88
CA MET A 190 -9.04 -19.67 5.94
C MET A 190 -9.90 -20.87 6.30
N PRO A 191 -9.33 -21.96 6.83
CA PRO A 191 -10.13 -23.06 7.38
C PRO A 191 -11.13 -22.56 8.44
N GLU A 192 -12.36 -23.02 8.38
CA GLU A 192 -13.40 -22.67 9.37
C GLU A 192 -12.92 -22.84 10.81
N LYS A 193 -12.19 -23.92 11.09
CA LYS A 193 -11.63 -24.18 12.42
C LYS A 193 -10.67 -23.08 12.90
N CYS A 194 -9.85 -22.51 11.99
CA CYS A 194 -8.93 -21.42 12.33
C CYS A 194 -9.71 -20.12 12.62
N VAL A 195 -10.75 -19.87 11.85
CA VAL A 195 -11.65 -18.73 12.08
C VAL A 195 -12.36 -18.87 13.43
N ASN A 196 -12.86 -20.06 13.76
CA ASN A 196 -13.63 -20.30 14.98
C ASN A 196 -12.75 -20.39 16.25
N SER A 197 -11.47 -20.77 16.12
CA SER A 197 -10.50 -20.81 17.25
C SER A 197 -9.74 -19.51 17.47
N ARG A 198 -10.06 -18.44 16.73
CA ARG A 198 -9.39 -17.12 16.82
C ARG A 198 -9.46 -16.51 18.23
N THR A 199 -8.47 -15.71 18.55
CA THR A 199 -8.45 -14.85 19.74
C THR A 199 -9.00 -13.45 19.43
N SER A 200 -9.01 -12.57 20.42
CA SER A 200 -9.36 -11.15 20.23
C SER A 200 -8.37 -10.40 19.33
N THR A 201 -7.15 -10.93 19.14
CA THR A 201 -6.09 -10.33 18.30
C THR A 201 -6.01 -10.95 16.90
N GLY A 202 -6.75 -12.00 16.60
CA GLY A 202 -6.79 -12.65 15.29
C GLY A 202 -6.65 -14.17 15.35
N VAL A 203 -6.40 -14.77 14.18
CA VAL A 203 -6.12 -16.21 14.07
C VAL A 203 -4.75 -16.53 14.66
N THR A 204 -4.60 -17.71 15.22
CA THR A 204 -3.35 -18.18 15.85
C THR A 204 -2.56 -19.12 14.94
N GLU A 205 -3.19 -19.66 13.91
CA GLU A 205 -2.57 -20.50 12.90
C GLU A 205 -2.73 -19.82 11.52
N TYR A 206 -1.62 -19.62 10.82
CA TYR A 206 -1.59 -18.96 9.51
C TYR A 206 -1.69 -20.02 8.42
N ILE A 207 -2.89 -20.55 8.20
CA ILE A 207 -3.20 -21.61 7.24
C ILE A 207 -4.10 -21.04 6.15
N GLY A 208 -3.62 -21.08 4.90
CA GLY A 208 -4.34 -20.66 3.69
C GLY A 208 -4.19 -21.69 2.58
N THR A 209 -4.57 -21.29 1.37
CA THR A 209 -4.45 -22.08 0.13
C THR A 209 -3.29 -21.61 -0.74
N GLY A 210 -2.59 -20.55 -0.33
CA GLY A 210 -1.59 -19.86 -1.13
C GLY A 210 -0.35 -20.69 -1.46
N PRO A 211 0.52 -20.15 -2.34
CA PRO A 211 1.70 -20.86 -2.83
C PRO A 211 2.81 -21.06 -1.80
N MET A 212 2.72 -20.41 -0.64
CA MET A 212 3.71 -20.49 0.43
C MET A 212 3.05 -20.84 1.76
N LYS A 213 3.72 -21.70 2.53
CA LYS A 213 3.36 -22.07 3.91
C LYS A 213 4.13 -21.21 4.89
N PHE A 214 3.43 -20.66 5.88
CA PHE A 214 4.06 -19.93 6.98
C PHE A 214 4.90 -20.88 7.84
N GLU A 215 6.13 -20.47 8.16
CA GLU A 215 7.05 -21.24 9.00
C GLU A 215 7.40 -20.51 10.29
N GLU A 216 7.77 -19.23 10.19
CA GLU A 216 8.24 -18.47 11.35
C GLU A 216 8.06 -16.98 11.16
N TRP A 217 7.71 -16.29 12.23
CA TRP A 217 7.78 -14.83 12.32
C TRP A 217 8.59 -14.44 13.54
N LYS A 218 9.80 -13.93 13.28
CA LYS A 218 10.64 -13.32 14.28
C LYS A 218 10.46 -11.82 14.22
N GLN A 219 9.75 -11.28 15.20
CA GLN A 219 9.43 -9.85 15.29
C GLN A 219 10.66 -8.98 15.08
N ASP A 220 10.50 -7.88 14.34
CA ASP A 220 11.55 -6.92 14.00
C ASP A 220 12.77 -7.51 13.26
N SER A 221 12.66 -8.73 12.77
CA SER A 221 13.75 -9.42 12.08
C SER A 221 13.32 -9.98 10.72
N TYR A 222 12.43 -10.99 10.68
CA TYR A 222 11.97 -11.58 9.43
C TYR A 222 10.66 -12.35 9.58
N VAL A 223 10.01 -12.58 8.43
CA VAL A 223 8.98 -13.62 8.25
C VAL A 223 9.49 -14.63 7.24
N ARG A 224 9.42 -15.92 7.58
CA ARG A 224 9.91 -17.03 6.75
C ARG A 224 8.77 -17.92 6.28
N PHE A 225 8.89 -18.35 5.03
CA PHE A 225 7.95 -19.25 4.36
C PHE A 225 8.68 -20.40 3.69
N SER A 226 8.01 -21.54 3.60
CA SER A 226 8.37 -22.64 2.71
C SER A 226 7.38 -22.77 1.56
N ARG A 227 7.84 -23.28 0.40
CA ARG A 227 6.97 -23.49 -0.76
C ARG A 227 5.88 -24.51 -0.46
N ASN A 228 4.66 -24.22 -0.89
CA ASN A 228 3.57 -25.19 -0.88
C ASN A 228 3.67 -26.09 -2.12
N GLU A 229 4.20 -27.29 -1.97
CA GLU A 229 4.35 -28.25 -3.06
C GLU A 229 3.00 -28.80 -3.60
N GLU A 230 1.92 -28.62 -2.82
CA GLU A 230 0.56 -29.02 -3.20
C GLU A 230 -0.30 -27.84 -3.69
N TYR A 231 0.34 -26.69 -4.00
CA TYR A 231 -0.39 -25.51 -4.49
C TYR A 231 -1.18 -25.84 -5.76
N THR A 232 -2.45 -25.44 -5.77
CA THR A 232 -3.37 -25.70 -6.88
C THR A 232 -3.64 -24.43 -7.67
N SER A 233 -2.94 -24.24 -8.78
CA SER A 233 -3.12 -23.10 -9.70
C SER A 233 -4.55 -22.98 -10.22
N PRO A 234 -5.09 -21.74 -10.43
CA PRO A 234 -6.38 -21.54 -11.10
C PRO A 234 -6.40 -21.95 -12.57
N GLY A 235 -5.23 -22.28 -13.18
CA GLY A 235 -5.16 -22.82 -14.54
C GLY A 235 -5.04 -21.79 -15.65
N TYR A 236 -4.81 -20.50 -15.32
CA TYR A 236 -4.49 -19.44 -16.27
C TYR A 236 -3.22 -18.69 -15.84
N ALA A 237 -2.60 -17.99 -16.79
CA ALA A 237 -1.32 -17.30 -16.54
C ALA A 237 -1.43 -16.23 -15.43
N LEU A 238 -0.33 -16.05 -14.70
CA LEU A 238 -0.21 -14.98 -13.71
C LEU A 238 -0.47 -13.61 -14.35
N THR A 239 -1.36 -12.84 -13.73
CA THR A 239 -1.68 -11.47 -14.10
C THR A 239 -2.03 -10.68 -12.83
N GLY A 240 -1.23 -9.67 -12.47
CA GLY A 240 -1.35 -8.98 -11.19
C GLY A 240 -1.21 -9.92 -9.99
N GLU A 241 -2.24 -10.02 -9.16
CA GLU A 241 -2.34 -10.96 -8.03
C GLU A 241 -3.15 -12.23 -8.39
N ALA A 242 -3.70 -12.31 -9.60
CA ALA A 242 -4.54 -13.42 -10.04
C ALA A 242 -3.77 -14.40 -10.94
N GLY A 243 -4.32 -15.61 -11.12
CA GLY A 243 -3.72 -16.65 -11.98
C GLY A 243 -2.71 -17.54 -11.28
N ASP A 244 -1.79 -18.11 -12.06
CA ASP A 244 -0.80 -19.06 -11.58
C ASP A 244 0.30 -18.39 -10.77
N LYS A 245 0.23 -18.49 -9.45
CA LYS A 245 1.17 -17.93 -8.48
C LYS A 245 2.30 -18.89 -8.10
N THR A 246 2.67 -19.80 -8.97
CA THR A 246 3.74 -20.78 -8.71
C THR A 246 5.01 -20.08 -8.23
N ILE A 247 5.56 -20.55 -7.12
CA ILE A 247 6.83 -20.10 -6.53
C ILE A 247 7.90 -21.15 -6.85
N TYR A 248 9.03 -20.72 -7.43
CA TYR A 248 10.14 -21.60 -7.79
C TYR A 248 11.19 -21.74 -6.68
N TYR A 249 11.20 -20.82 -5.71
CA TYR A 249 12.06 -20.90 -4.53
C TYR A 249 11.45 -21.83 -3.47
N LYS A 250 12.30 -22.56 -2.75
CA LYS A 250 11.85 -23.44 -1.66
C LYS A 250 11.56 -22.69 -0.38
N GLU A 251 12.37 -21.68 -0.11
CA GLU A 251 12.23 -20.81 1.06
C GLU A 251 12.24 -19.34 0.64
N VAL A 252 11.45 -18.55 1.36
CA VAL A 252 11.35 -17.10 1.18
C VAL A 252 11.51 -16.44 2.53
N TYR A 253 12.43 -15.49 2.62
CA TYR A 253 12.60 -14.61 3.76
C TYR A 253 12.19 -13.19 3.42
N TYR A 254 11.30 -12.64 4.20
CA TYR A 254 11.01 -11.20 4.22
C TYR A 254 11.70 -10.58 5.43
N TYR A 255 12.90 -10.04 5.22
CA TYR A 255 13.67 -9.33 6.25
C TYR A 255 13.07 -7.95 6.50
N ILE A 256 12.84 -7.62 7.78
CA ILE A 256 12.30 -6.33 8.20
C ILE A 256 13.47 -5.37 8.37
N VAL A 257 13.66 -4.48 7.39
CA VAL A 257 14.77 -3.54 7.32
C VAL A 257 14.21 -2.14 7.09
N THR A 258 13.94 -1.43 8.17
CA THR A 258 13.25 -0.13 8.12
C THR A 258 14.12 1.01 7.56
N ASP A 259 15.43 0.91 7.69
CA ASP A 259 16.38 1.89 7.18
C ASP A 259 16.67 1.64 5.68
N SER A 260 16.42 2.65 4.82
CA SER A 260 16.60 2.54 3.37
C SER A 260 18.07 2.38 2.98
N SER A 261 19.00 3.00 3.71
CA SER A 261 20.44 2.90 3.42
C SER A 261 20.97 1.49 3.68
N ILE A 262 20.41 0.80 4.70
CA ILE A 262 20.74 -0.61 4.97
C ILE A 262 20.17 -1.49 3.86
N ARG A 263 18.93 -1.23 3.38
CA ARG A 263 18.37 -1.96 2.24
C ARG A 263 19.19 -1.77 0.97
N THR A 264 19.64 -0.53 0.70
CA THR A 264 20.52 -0.22 -0.45
C THR A 264 21.86 -0.94 -0.32
N ALA A 265 22.51 -0.92 0.85
CA ALA A 265 23.76 -1.63 1.08
C ALA A 265 23.62 -3.16 0.94
N GLY A 266 22.51 -3.72 1.44
CA GLY A 266 22.22 -5.15 1.39
C GLY A 266 22.01 -5.68 -0.03
N ILE A 267 21.29 -4.95 -0.90
CA ILE A 267 21.14 -5.34 -2.31
C ILE A 267 22.48 -5.24 -3.07
N GLN A 268 23.31 -4.25 -2.76
CA GLN A 268 24.65 -4.10 -3.36
C GLN A 268 25.61 -5.21 -2.95
N SER A 269 25.56 -5.66 -1.71
CA SER A 269 26.42 -6.74 -1.20
C SER A 269 25.93 -8.13 -1.59
N GLY A 270 24.68 -8.25 -2.11
CA GLY A 270 24.02 -9.53 -2.37
C GLY A 270 23.52 -10.24 -1.11
N GLU A 271 23.33 -9.51 0.00
CA GLU A 271 22.63 -10.00 1.20
C GLU A 271 21.14 -10.18 0.91
N TYR A 272 20.56 -9.24 0.16
CA TYR A 272 19.16 -9.33 -0.31
C TYR A 272 19.13 -9.52 -1.83
N ASP A 273 18.16 -10.31 -2.28
CA ASP A 273 17.85 -10.54 -3.69
C ASP A 273 16.84 -9.51 -4.21
N ILE A 274 15.99 -8.98 -3.33
CA ILE A 274 15.02 -7.93 -3.61
C ILE A 274 15.02 -6.93 -2.44
N SER A 275 15.00 -5.63 -2.75
CA SER A 275 14.89 -4.55 -1.76
C SER A 275 13.78 -3.59 -2.12
N GLN A 276 12.85 -3.38 -1.20
CA GLN A 276 11.71 -2.49 -1.32
C GLN A 276 12.10 -1.03 -1.08
N SER A 277 11.39 -0.10 -1.72
CA SER A 277 11.44 1.36 -1.41
C SER A 277 12.86 1.89 -1.28
N ILE A 278 13.62 1.80 -2.37
CA ILE A 278 14.96 2.38 -2.49
C ILE A 278 14.85 3.91 -2.51
N SER A 279 15.79 4.61 -1.90
CA SER A 279 15.87 6.07 -1.99
C SER A 279 16.10 6.52 -3.43
N TYR A 280 15.42 7.57 -3.88
CA TYR A 280 15.67 8.17 -5.19
C TYR A 280 17.11 8.67 -5.34
N ASP A 281 17.76 9.09 -4.25
CA ASP A 281 19.16 9.53 -4.25
C ASP A 281 20.15 8.41 -4.59
N ASP A 282 19.78 7.16 -4.30
CA ASP A 282 20.62 5.98 -4.54
C ASP A 282 20.48 5.41 -5.95
N LEU A 283 19.47 5.84 -6.72
CA LEU A 283 19.11 5.23 -8.00
C LEU A 283 20.23 5.29 -9.04
N SER A 284 20.91 6.43 -9.15
CA SER A 284 21.99 6.59 -10.14
C SER A 284 23.14 5.61 -9.90
N MET A 285 23.47 5.37 -8.64
CA MET A 285 24.49 4.42 -8.23
C MET A 285 24.06 2.97 -8.47
N LEU A 286 22.82 2.63 -8.14
CA LEU A 286 22.29 1.27 -8.33
C LEU A 286 22.09 0.94 -9.82
N LYS A 287 21.57 1.87 -10.62
CA LYS A 287 21.41 1.73 -12.08
C LYS A 287 22.77 1.52 -12.80
N ALA A 288 23.89 2.00 -12.21
CA ALA A 288 25.23 1.78 -12.75
C ALA A 288 25.78 0.36 -12.44
N ASN A 289 25.18 -0.39 -11.53
CA ASN A 289 25.60 -1.74 -11.19
C ASN A 289 24.87 -2.78 -12.08
N PRO A 290 25.58 -3.52 -12.97
CA PRO A 290 24.97 -4.49 -13.87
C PRO A 290 24.33 -5.70 -13.16
N GLU A 291 24.68 -5.94 -11.90
CA GLU A 291 24.12 -7.02 -11.09
C GLU A 291 22.79 -6.63 -10.43
N ILE A 292 22.31 -5.38 -10.63
CA ILE A 292 21.08 -4.87 -10.05
C ILE A 292 20.15 -4.36 -11.16
N LYS A 293 18.86 -4.63 -11.02
CA LYS A 293 17.80 -4.04 -11.84
C LYS A 293 16.90 -3.21 -10.96
N ILE A 294 16.47 -2.05 -11.46
CA ILE A 294 15.44 -1.23 -10.81
C ILE A 294 14.11 -1.51 -11.49
N VAL A 295 13.08 -1.73 -10.69
CA VAL A 295 11.69 -1.92 -11.12
C VAL A 295 10.79 -0.97 -10.36
N ASN A 296 9.73 -0.48 -11.01
CA ASN A 296 8.82 0.50 -10.42
C ASN A 296 7.60 -0.20 -9.84
N ASN A 297 7.19 0.19 -8.64
CA ASN A 297 5.95 -0.23 -8.01
C ASN A 297 5.04 0.99 -7.83
N THR A 298 3.90 1.03 -8.50
CA THR A 298 2.92 2.11 -8.32
C THR A 298 2.29 2.00 -6.93
N VAL A 299 2.37 3.08 -6.15
CA VAL A 299 2.00 3.07 -4.73
C VAL A 299 0.66 3.75 -4.49
N GLY A 300 0.46 4.92 -5.06
CA GLY A 300 -0.74 5.71 -4.82
C GLY A 300 -0.68 7.09 -5.47
N ASN A 301 -1.50 8.00 -4.97
CA ASN A 301 -1.55 9.36 -5.47
C ASN A 301 -1.28 10.39 -4.37
N TYR A 302 -0.60 11.46 -4.75
CA TYR A 302 -0.49 12.68 -3.96
C TYR A 302 -1.67 13.60 -4.26
N ALA A 303 -2.20 14.19 -3.20
CA ALA A 303 -3.19 15.26 -3.32
C ALA A 303 -3.11 16.20 -2.11
N VAL A 304 -3.67 17.40 -2.24
CA VAL A 304 -3.91 18.28 -1.09
C VAL A 304 -5.33 18.01 -0.61
N CYS A 305 -5.48 17.41 0.56
CA CYS A 305 -6.78 17.30 1.18
C CYS A 305 -7.20 18.66 1.73
N LEU A 306 -8.48 19.00 1.55
CA LEU A 306 -9.07 20.28 1.98
C LEU A 306 -10.15 19.98 3.01
N ASP A 307 -10.16 20.71 4.12
CA ASP A 307 -11.30 20.68 5.02
C ASP A 307 -12.47 21.47 4.41
N LYS A 308 -13.56 20.78 4.12
CA LYS A 308 -14.79 21.35 3.54
C LYS A 308 -15.90 21.53 4.59
N LYS A 309 -15.60 21.22 5.84
CA LYS A 309 -16.56 21.27 6.95
C LYS A 309 -16.49 22.57 7.71
N ASN A 310 -15.29 23.14 7.82
CA ASN A 310 -15.04 24.41 8.47
C ASN A 310 -14.00 25.23 7.70
N GLY A 311 -13.87 26.49 8.06
CA GLY A 311 -12.81 27.34 7.55
C GLY A 311 -12.99 27.82 6.11
N PRO A 312 -11.97 28.42 5.52
CA PRO A 312 -12.07 29.07 4.22
C PRO A 312 -12.42 28.12 3.07
N PHE A 313 -11.99 26.84 3.15
CA PHE A 313 -12.27 25.86 2.09
C PHE A 313 -13.69 25.27 2.10
N GLU A 314 -14.56 25.66 3.02
CA GLU A 314 -16.00 25.44 2.91
C GLU A 314 -16.56 26.13 1.66
N ASN A 315 -16.01 27.29 1.30
CA ASN A 315 -16.39 28.03 0.11
C ASN A 315 -15.77 27.44 -1.17
N GLU A 316 -16.61 27.04 -2.12
CA GLU A 316 -16.18 26.43 -3.39
C GLU A 316 -15.23 27.33 -4.19
N LYS A 317 -15.48 28.66 -4.25
CA LYS A 317 -14.61 29.59 -5.01
C LYS A 317 -13.21 29.69 -4.38
N VAL A 318 -13.09 29.53 -3.06
CA VAL A 318 -11.79 29.49 -2.37
C VAL A 318 -11.04 28.21 -2.77
N ARG A 319 -11.71 27.07 -2.83
CA ARG A 319 -11.09 25.81 -3.29
C ARG A 319 -10.68 25.90 -4.76
N GLN A 320 -11.55 26.41 -5.62
CA GLN A 320 -11.23 26.64 -7.04
C GLN A 320 -10.07 27.62 -7.21
N ALA A 321 -10.01 28.70 -6.42
CA ALA A 321 -8.88 29.62 -6.44
C ALA A 321 -7.56 28.91 -6.12
N ALA A 322 -7.55 28.04 -5.10
CA ALA A 322 -6.38 27.23 -4.77
C ALA A 322 -6.01 26.27 -5.93
N GLN A 323 -6.99 25.61 -6.55
CA GLN A 323 -6.75 24.71 -7.70
C GLN A 323 -6.13 25.42 -8.90
N TYR A 324 -6.59 26.63 -9.23
CA TYR A 324 -6.02 27.44 -10.33
C TYR A 324 -4.65 28.04 -9.98
N ALA A 325 -4.34 28.20 -8.69
CA ALA A 325 -3.09 28.78 -8.21
C ALA A 325 -1.89 27.84 -8.31
N ILE A 326 -2.12 26.52 -8.16
CA ILE A 326 -1.04 25.55 -8.01
C ILE A 326 -0.39 25.18 -9.35
N ASP A 327 0.94 25.00 -9.30
CA ASP A 327 1.73 24.30 -10.30
C ASP A 327 2.12 22.92 -9.75
N VAL A 328 1.42 21.89 -10.26
CA VAL A 328 1.65 20.50 -9.86
C VAL A 328 3.07 20.05 -10.21
N ASP A 329 3.64 20.55 -11.31
CA ASP A 329 4.98 20.13 -11.73
C ASP A 329 6.05 20.60 -10.74
N GLU A 330 5.94 21.84 -10.22
CA GLU A 330 6.87 22.35 -9.20
C GLU A 330 6.72 21.60 -7.86
N ILE A 331 5.48 21.32 -7.45
CA ILE A 331 5.25 20.58 -6.20
C ILE A 331 5.81 19.16 -6.31
N MET A 332 5.49 18.46 -7.40
CA MET A 332 5.92 17.07 -7.56
C MET A 332 7.43 16.93 -7.76
N ALA A 333 8.11 17.92 -8.34
CA ALA A 333 9.57 17.91 -8.50
C ALA A 333 10.35 17.85 -7.18
N VAL A 334 9.76 18.32 -6.07
CA VAL A 334 10.38 18.22 -4.74
C VAL A 334 9.84 17.06 -3.91
N VAL A 335 8.60 16.63 -4.17
CA VAL A 335 7.97 15.52 -3.44
C VAL A 335 8.45 14.16 -3.95
N VAL A 336 8.64 14.05 -5.28
CA VAL A 336 9.20 12.86 -5.96
C VAL A 336 10.26 13.37 -6.92
N PRO A 337 11.55 13.43 -6.50
CA PRO A 337 12.60 14.13 -7.24
C PRO A 337 12.99 13.55 -8.61
N ASP A 338 12.60 12.30 -8.90
CA ASP A 338 12.86 11.66 -10.19
C ASP A 338 11.53 11.57 -10.97
N GLU A 339 11.44 12.28 -12.09
CA GLU A 339 10.22 12.37 -12.92
C GLU A 339 9.78 11.03 -13.54
N ASP A 340 10.68 10.08 -13.70
CA ASP A 340 10.38 8.72 -14.16
C ASP A 340 9.43 7.97 -13.21
N TYR A 341 9.28 8.45 -11.97
CA TYR A 341 8.43 7.88 -10.92
C TYR A 341 7.15 8.70 -10.68
N VAL A 342 6.90 9.73 -11.47
CA VAL A 342 5.71 10.58 -11.37
C VAL A 342 4.81 10.34 -12.58
N ASP A 343 3.58 9.92 -12.33
CA ASP A 343 2.56 9.77 -13.35
C ASP A 343 1.52 10.89 -13.22
N LYS A 344 1.69 11.94 -14.04
CA LYS A 344 0.86 13.14 -14.03
C LYS A 344 -0.49 12.84 -14.64
N TYR A 345 -1.50 12.78 -13.81
CA TYR A 345 -2.85 12.41 -14.22
C TYR A 345 -3.91 13.07 -13.32
N SER A 346 -4.96 13.59 -13.91
CA SER A 346 -5.95 14.40 -13.22
C SER A 346 -6.94 13.60 -12.36
N SER A 347 -7.26 12.37 -12.75
CA SER A 347 -8.29 11.57 -12.08
C SER A 347 -7.86 11.14 -10.69
N TYR A 348 -8.85 10.99 -9.81
CA TYR A 348 -8.66 10.40 -8.49
C TYR A 348 -8.47 8.87 -8.53
N MET A 349 -8.73 8.22 -9.66
CA MET A 349 -8.43 6.81 -9.90
C MET A 349 -7.27 6.66 -10.87
N TYR A 350 -6.46 5.63 -10.68
CA TYR A 350 -5.28 5.36 -11.51
C TYR A 350 -5.66 5.18 -12.97
N LYS A 351 -4.93 5.86 -13.89
CA LYS A 351 -5.30 5.93 -15.32
C LYS A 351 -5.31 4.56 -16.01
N ASN A 352 -4.41 3.66 -15.63
CA ASN A 352 -4.30 2.33 -16.21
C ASN A 352 -5.17 1.29 -15.47
N GLY A 353 -5.91 1.72 -14.43
CA GLY A 353 -6.84 0.88 -13.70
C GLY A 353 -8.24 0.89 -14.32
N ALA A 354 -9.07 -0.04 -13.86
CA ALA A 354 -10.43 -0.24 -14.31
C ALA A 354 -11.32 1.02 -14.32
N TRP A 355 -11.00 1.97 -13.42
CA TRP A 355 -11.78 3.19 -13.17
C TRP A 355 -11.06 4.48 -13.60
N GLY A 356 -9.97 4.38 -14.37
CA GLY A 356 -9.29 5.55 -14.93
C GLY A 356 -10.22 6.34 -15.88
N THR A 357 -10.16 7.69 -15.83
CA THR A 357 -10.96 8.57 -16.68
C THR A 357 -10.28 9.93 -16.86
N ASP A 358 -10.37 10.51 -18.04
CA ASP A 358 -9.88 11.87 -18.34
C ASP A 358 -10.94 12.96 -18.08
N SER A 359 -12.15 12.56 -17.61
CA SER A 359 -13.25 13.48 -17.35
C SER A 359 -12.88 14.48 -16.26
N GLY A 360 -13.02 15.77 -16.55
CA GLY A 360 -12.63 16.86 -15.65
C GLY A 360 -11.17 17.31 -15.77
N SER A 361 -10.36 16.72 -16.67
CA SER A 361 -8.95 17.09 -16.86
C SER A 361 -8.74 18.57 -17.21
N GLN A 362 -9.73 19.22 -17.82
CA GLN A 362 -9.72 20.66 -18.10
C GLN A 362 -9.68 21.55 -16.85
N TYR A 363 -9.95 21.02 -15.67
CA TYR A 363 -9.87 21.76 -14.40
C TYR A 363 -8.54 21.52 -13.66
N TRP A 364 -7.73 20.56 -14.11
CA TRP A 364 -6.51 20.15 -13.44
C TRP A 364 -5.28 20.91 -13.95
N ASN A 365 -4.37 21.31 -13.04
CA ASN A 365 -3.04 21.92 -13.30
C ASN A 365 -3.08 23.08 -14.33
N GLN A 366 -4.06 23.96 -14.21
CA GLN A 366 -4.28 25.07 -15.18
C GLN A 366 -3.24 26.19 -15.02
N LYS A 367 -2.62 26.32 -13.82
CA LYS A 367 -1.59 27.34 -13.52
C LYS A 367 -2.03 28.77 -13.87
N ASP A 368 -3.33 29.05 -13.71
CA ASP A 368 -3.91 30.35 -14.06
C ASP A 368 -4.05 31.22 -12.79
N THR A 369 -2.95 31.87 -12.42
CA THR A 369 -2.89 32.77 -11.26
C THR A 369 -3.80 34.00 -11.38
N ALA A 370 -4.14 34.44 -12.60
CA ALA A 370 -5.08 35.55 -12.81
C ALA A 370 -6.50 35.10 -12.46
N LYS A 371 -6.90 33.91 -12.92
CA LYS A 371 -8.18 33.28 -12.57
C LYS A 371 -8.26 32.97 -11.07
N ALA A 372 -7.19 32.46 -10.48
CA ALA A 372 -7.09 32.23 -9.04
C ALA A 372 -7.37 33.49 -8.23
N LYS A 373 -6.71 34.61 -8.55
CA LYS A 373 -6.94 35.93 -7.89
C LYS A 373 -8.38 36.41 -8.06
N GLN A 374 -8.94 36.28 -9.26
CA GLN A 374 -10.33 36.63 -9.52
C GLN A 374 -11.29 35.86 -8.63
N LEU A 375 -11.15 34.53 -8.59
CA LEU A 375 -12.01 33.65 -7.79
C LEU A 375 -11.88 33.92 -6.29
N LEU A 376 -10.65 34.16 -5.80
CA LEU A 376 -10.41 34.49 -4.41
C LEU A 376 -11.07 35.82 -4.01
N GLN A 377 -11.00 36.83 -4.88
CA GLN A 377 -11.70 38.10 -4.69
C GLN A 377 -13.23 37.93 -4.70
N GLU A 378 -13.76 37.18 -5.67
CA GLU A 378 -15.19 36.89 -5.78
C GLU A 378 -15.74 36.06 -4.63
N SER A 379 -14.89 35.26 -3.97
CA SER A 379 -15.28 34.44 -2.82
C SER A 379 -15.55 35.25 -1.56
N GLY A 380 -15.02 36.50 -1.50
CA GLY A 380 -15.05 37.33 -0.30
C GLY A 380 -14.07 36.88 0.78
N TYR A 381 -13.03 36.13 0.42
CA TYR A 381 -11.99 35.70 1.36
C TYR A 381 -11.34 36.93 2.02
N ASP A 382 -11.35 36.95 3.35
CA ASP A 382 -10.98 38.11 4.17
C ASP A 382 -9.53 38.10 4.69
N GLY A 383 -8.74 37.09 4.28
CA GLY A 383 -7.37 36.89 4.77
C GLY A 383 -7.28 36.01 6.04
N THR A 384 -8.37 35.36 6.42
CA THR A 384 -8.33 34.34 7.50
C THR A 384 -7.21 33.32 7.21
N PRO A 385 -6.28 33.07 8.16
CA PRO A 385 -5.18 32.13 7.95
C PRO A 385 -5.68 30.74 7.56
N ILE A 386 -5.07 30.19 6.49
CA ILE A 386 -5.22 28.78 6.09
C ILE A 386 -4.22 27.96 6.91
N VAL A 387 -4.69 27.16 7.83
CA VAL A 387 -3.86 26.24 8.61
C VAL A 387 -3.50 25.04 7.73
N MET A 388 -2.25 25.00 7.28
CA MET A 388 -1.71 23.91 6.48
C MET A 388 -0.87 22.99 7.38
N LEU A 389 -1.22 21.70 7.45
CA LEU A 389 -0.44 20.73 8.22
C LEU A 389 0.61 20.02 7.36
N SER A 390 1.78 19.80 7.95
CA SER A 390 2.84 18.93 7.40
C SER A 390 3.55 18.17 8.52
N THR A 391 4.48 17.26 8.15
CA THR A 391 5.15 16.39 9.15
C THR A 391 6.63 16.22 8.88
N THR A 392 7.42 16.20 9.97
CA THR A 392 8.86 15.91 9.92
C THR A 392 9.18 14.44 9.57
N ALA A 393 8.19 13.54 9.63
CA ALA A 393 8.37 12.13 9.26
C ALA A 393 8.69 11.94 7.77
N TYR A 394 8.25 12.87 6.93
CA TYR A 394 8.46 12.87 5.48
C TYR A 394 9.01 14.24 5.04
N PRO A 395 10.35 14.43 4.98
CA PRO A 395 10.95 15.73 4.63
C PRO A 395 10.44 16.30 3.30
N THR A 396 10.28 15.46 2.29
CA THR A 396 9.75 15.87 0.97
C THR A 396 8.32 16.42 1.02
N TRP A 397 7.52 16.05 2.03
CA TRP A 397 6.19 16.64 2.22
C TRP A 397 6.30 18.06 2.79
N VAL A 398 7.28 18.31 3.64
CA VAL A 398 7.57 19.67 4.13
C VAL A 398 7.96 20.56 2.96
N ASP A 399 8.88 20.08 2.11
CA ASP A 399 9.33 20.82 0.93
C ASP A 399 8.18 21.10 -0.05
N GLY A 400 7.36 20.08 -0.36
CA GLY A 400 6.16 20.24 -1.17
C GLY A 400 5.13 21.20 -0.56
N SER A 401 4.97 21.19 0.77
CA SER A 401 4.08 22.12 1.49
C SER A 401 4.60 23.56 1.44
N LEU A 402 5.91 23.77 1.45
CA LEU A 402 6.53 25.08 1.29
C LEU A 402 6.30 25.65 -0.12
N ILE A 403 6.43 24.85 -1.18
CA ILE A 403 6.09 25.25 -2.55
C ILE A 403 4.59 25.57 -2.66
N LEU A 404 3.73 24.69 -2.16
CA LEU A 404 2.28 24.91 -2.13
C LEU A 404 1.91 26.22 -1.40
N LYS A 405 2.50 26.48 -0.23
CA LYS A 405 2.33 27.73 0.51
C LYS A 405 2.72 28.93 -0.36
N GLN A 406 3.90 28.90 -0.98
CA GLN A 406 4.39 29.99 -1.83
C GLN A 406 3.42 30.28 -2.99
N GLN A 407 2.91 29.24 -3.67
CA GLN A 407 1.98 29.38 -4.77
C GLN A 407 0.63 29.97 -4.33
N LEU A 408 0.11 29.53 -3.20
CA LEU A 408 -1.14 30.05 -2.63
C LEU A 408 -0.98 31.52 -2.20
N GLU A 409 0.11 31.87 -1.52
CA GLU A 409 0.39 33.24 -1.09
C GLU A 409 0.59 34.20 -2.29
N ALA A 410 1.14 33.73 -3.40
CA ALA A 410 1.31 34.53 -4.62
C ALA A 410 -0.02 35.01 -5.24
N VAL A 411 -1.13 34.35 -4.93
CA VAL A 411 -2.47 34.75 -5.39
C VAL A 411 -3.31 35.44 -4.31
N GLY A 412 -2.81 35.54 -3.05
CA GLY A 412 -3.43 36.33 -2.00
C GLY A 412 -3.99 35.52 -0.83
N PHE A 413 -3.72 34.22 -0.76
CA PHE A 413 -4.00 33.46 0.47
C PHE A 413 -3.05 33.86 1.61
N ASN A 414 -3.49 33.71 2.82
CA ASN A 414 -2.67 33.83 4.03
C ASN A 414 -2.46 32.41 4.60
N VAL A 415 -1.25 31.84 4.46
CA VAL A 415 -1.01 30.44 4.81
C VAL A 415 -0.15 30.31 6.07
N ASP A 416 -0.71 29.65 7.10
CA ASP A 416 -0.02 29.25 8.33
C ASP A 416 0.42 27.78 8.23
N LEU A 417 1.66 27.55 7.80
CA LEU A 417 2.23 26.20 7.69
C LEU A 417 2.71 25.72 9.06
N GLN A 418 2.10 24.66 9.57
CA GLN A 418 2.39 24.04 10.85
C GLN A 418 2.98 22.64 10.66
N ILE A 419 4.17 22.40 11.20
CA ILE A 419 4.93 21.15 11.00
C ILE A 419 5.02 20.42 12.33
N TYR A 420 4.57 19.16 12.36
CA TYR A 420 4.50 18.33 13.55
C TYR A 420 5.18 16.97 13.33
N ASP A 421 5.35 16.19 14.40
CA ASP A 421 5.56 14.77 14.29
C ASP A 421 4.31 14.07 13.71
N TRP A 422 4.50 12.85 13.19
CA TRP A 422 3.44 12.10 12.50
C TRP A 422 2.19 11.89 13.36
N ALA A 423 2.35 11.48 14.62
CA ALA A 423 1.23 11.16 15.49
C ALA A 423 0.41 12.42 15.83
N THR A 424 1.09 13.52 16.13
CA THR A 424 0.46 14.83 16.41
C THR A 424 -0.29 15.35 15.18
N MET A 425 0.32 15.29 14.00
CA MET A 425 -0.34 15.71 12.75
C MET A 425 -1.62 14.89 12.47
N LEU A 426 -1.55 13.56 12.63
CA LEU A 426 -2.73 12.72 12.46
C LEU A 426 -3.84 13.02 13.46
N ASP A 427 -3.47 13.37 14.69
CA ASP A 427 -4.45 13.73 15.72
C ASP A 427 -5.12 15.07 15.43
N MET A 428 -4.35 16.07 14.98
CA MET A 428 -4.90 17.36 14.57
C MET A 428 -5.84 17.22 13.37
N LYS A 429 -5.49 16.42 12.39
CA LYS A 429 -6.30 16.18 11.18
C LYS A 429 -7.66 15.49 11.44
N LYS A 430 -7.86 14.88 12.61
CA LYS A 430 -9.17 14.34 13.02
C LYS A 430 -10.18 15.41 13.40
N ASP A 431 -9.72 16.60 13.72
CA ASP A 431 -10.54 17.72 14.17
C ASP A 431 -10.57 18.82 13.10
N PRO A 432 -11.69 18.99 12.38
CA PRO A 432 -11.78 19.97 11.30
C PRO A 432 -11.66 21.43 11.76
N SER A 433 -11.64 21.70 13.07
CA SER A 433 -11.38 23.04 13.61
C SER A 433 -9.89 23.37 13.75
N LYS A 434 -9.00 22.40 13.49
CA LYS A 434 -7.54 22.52 13.72
C LYS A 434 -6.71 22.58 12.45
N PHE A 435 -7.30 22.36 11.30
CA PHE A 435 -6.60 22.44 10.04
C PHE A 435 -7.55 22.80 8.90
N ASP A 436 -7.00 23.33 7.82
CA ASP A 436 -7.73 23.63 6.58
C ASP A 436 -7.25 22.77 5.42
N CYS A 437 -5.95 22.46 5.36
CA CYS A 437 -5.41 21.59 4.30
C CYS A 437 -4.13 20.84 4.73
N ALA A 438 -3.81 19.77 3.98
CA ALA A 438 -2.57 19.05 4.12
C ALA A 438 -2.19 18.38 2.79
N LEU A 439 -0.90 18.44 2.40
CA LEU A 439 -0.34 17.67 1.31
C LEU A 439 -0.01 16.28 1.83
N LEU A 440 -0.63 15.26 1.24
CA LEU A 440 -0.53 13.86 1.68
C LEU A 440 -0.52 12.94 0.45
N TRP A 441 -0.19 11.67 0.66
CA TRP A 441 -0.46 10.63 -0.32
C TRP A 441 -1.42 9.57 0.25
N TRP A 442 -2.14 8.92 -0.64
CA TRP A 442 -3.06 7.83 -0.33
C TRP A 442 -2.71 6.60 -1.15
N PRO A 443 -2.79 5.41 -0.56
CA PRO A 443 -2.66 4.17 -1.30
C PRO A 443 -3.65 4.12 -2.46
N MET A 444 -3.26 3.45 -3.53
CA MET A 444 -4.11 3.25 -4.69
C MET A 444 -5.42 2.58 -4.29
N ALA A 445 -6.54 3.20 -4.67
CA ALA A 445 -7.86 2.62 -4.48
C ALA A 445 -8.21 1.71 -5.66
N THR A 446 -8.88 0.60 -5.38
CA THR A 446 -9.32 -0.37 -6.41
C THR A 446 -10.68 -0.02 -6.99
N VAL A 447 -11.44 0.84 -6.30
CA VAL A 447 -12.77 1.29 -6.69
C VAL A 447 -13.01 2.71 -6.16
N PRO A 448 -13.76 3.56 -6.87
CA PRO A 448 -13.98 4.96 -6.48
C PRO A 448 -14.59 5.14 -5.08
N THR A 449 -15.44 4.22 -4.63
CA THR A 449 -16.04 4.24 -3.30
C THR A 449 -15.05 4.01 -2.16
N ALA A 450 -13.85 3.50 -2.45
CA ALA A 450 -12.78 3.32 -1.48
C ALA A 450 -11.87 4.55 -1.31
N LEU A 451 -12.04 5.59 -2.14
CA LEU A 451 -11.26 6.82 -2.08
C LEU A 451 -11.57 7.59 -0.79
N LYS A 452 -10.59 7.69 0.11
CA LYS A 452 -10.74 8.41 1.38
C LYS A 452 -11.03 9.91 1.20
N LEU A 453 -10.47 10.52 0.17
CA LEU A 453 -10.71 11.92 -0.19
C LEU A 453 -12.18 12.23 -0.48
N ASN A 454 -12.97 11.21 -0.80
CA ASN A 454 -14.39 11.33 -1.13
C ASN A 454 -15.31 10.86 0.00
N GLN A 455 -14.80 10.72 1.23
CA GLN A 455 -15.58 10.31 2.39
C GLN A 455 -16.05 11.52 3.22
N THR A 456 -17.11 11.32 3.99
CA THR A 456 -17.68 12.34 4.91
C THR A 456 -16.90 12.51 6.21
N THR A 457 -15.86 11.70 6.41
CA THR A 457 -14.99 11.70 7.58
C THR A 457 -13.63 12.29 7.26
N GLN A 458 -12.74 12.32 8.24
CA GLN A 458 -11.42 12.93 8.16
C GLN A 458 -10.77 12.95 6.78
N ASP A 459 -9.94 13.10 6.19
CA ASP A 459 -9.36 13.15 4.85
C ASP A 459 -10.27 13.73 3.75
N GLY A 460 -11.54 13.39 3.76
CA GLY A 460 -12.51 13.87 2.75
C GLY A 460 -13.31 15.07 3.20
N TRP A 461 -13.94 14.97 4.38
CA TRP A 461 -14.89 15.96 4.92
C TRP A 461 -15.95 16.40 3.87
N ILE A 462 -16.33 15.50 2.97
CA ILE A 462 -17.29 15.78 1.91
C ILE A 462 -18.70 15.77 2.46
N SER A 463 -19.47 16.82 2.14
CA SER A 463 -20.90 16.91 2.45
C SER A 463 -21.76 17.13 1.19
N PHE A 464 -21.19 16.91 -0.01
CA PHE A 464 -21.89 17.15 -1.26
C PHE A 464 -22.85 15.98 -1.55
N PRO A 465 -24.18 16.24 -1.67
CA PRO A 465 -25.15 15.19 -2.04
C PRO A 465 -24.77 14.45 -3.32
N GLU A 466 -24.21 15.15 -4.31
CA GLU A 466 -23.80 14.65 -5.62
C GLU A 466 -22.79 13.49 -5.50
N VAL A 467 -21.98 13.46 -4.45
CA VAL A 467 -21.02 12.37 -4.22
C VAL A 467 -21.75 11.09 -3.81
N SER A 468 -22.68 11.19 -2.88
CA SER A 468 -23.50 10.06 -2.45
C SER A 468 -24.39 9.54 -3.60
N GLU A 469 -25.03 10.45 -4.32
CA GLU A 469 -25.86 10.14 -5.49
C GLU A 469 -25.04 9.49 -6.62
N GLY A 470 -23.83 10.01 -6.88
CA GLY A 470 -22.91 9.45 -7.86
C GLY A 470 -22.49 8.01 -7.51
N PHE A 471 -22.17 7.74 -6.26
CA PHE A 471 -21.84 6.38 -5.80
C PHE A 471 -23.06 5.45 -5.82
N GLU A 472 -24.26 5.93 -5.48
CA GLU A 472 -25.49 5.14 -5.60
C GLU A 472 -25.79 4.80 -7.07
N LYS A 473 -25.67 5.77 -7.98
CA LYS A 473 -25.83 5.58 -9.42
C LYS A 473 -24.83 4.57 -9.97
N MET A 474 -23.56 4.64 -9.53
CA MET A 474 -22.51 3.71 -9.93
C MET A 474 -22.82 2.27 -9.45
N ASN A 475 -23.21 2.11 -8.17
CA ASN A 475 -23.49 0.79 -7.60
C ASN A 475 -24.80 0.16 -8.12
N SER A 476 -25.79 0.97 -8.54
CA SER A 476 -27.07 0.52 -9.08
C SER A 476 -27.13 0.49 -10.61
N ALA A 477 -25.98 0.70 -11.28
CA ALA A 477 -25.90 0.67 -12.72
C ALA A 477 -26.27 -0.72 -13.30
N SER A 478 -26.75 -0.74 -14.52
CA SER A 478 -27.16 -1.97 -15.21
C SER A 478 -26.00 -2.70 -15.87
N SER A 479 -24.87 -2.01 -16.04
CA SER A 479 -23.65 -2.54 -16.64
C SER A 479 -22.39 -1.89 -16.02
N THR A 480 -21.24 -2.52 -16.19
CA THR A 480 -19.95 -1.96 -15.81
C THR A 480 -19.65 -0.65 -16.54
N GLU A 481 -20.04 -0.55 -17.82
CA GLU A 481 -19.90 0.65 -18.63
C GLU A 481 -20.70 1.81 -18.07
N ASP A 482 -21.97 1.58 -17.69
CA ASP A 482 -22.81 2.60 -17.05
C ASP A 482 -22.25 3.03 -15.69
N ALA A 483 -21.69 2.09 -14.93
CA ALA A 483 -21.02 2.40 -13.67
C ALA A 483 -19.74 3.25 -13.87
N LYS A 484 -18.93 2.92 -14.89
CA LYS A 484 -17.76 3.71 -15.27
C LYS A 484 -18.14 5.11 -15.77
N GLN A 485 -19.25 5.24 -16.50
CA GLN A 485 -19.77 6.55 -16.90
C GLN A 485 -20.24 7.36 -15.68
N ALA A 486 -20.96 6.75 -14.74
CA ALA A 486 -21.37 7.42 -13.51
C ALA A 486 -20.17 7.88 -12.68
N TRP A 487 -19.09 7.11 -12.66
CA TRP A 487 -17.83 7.54 -12.05
C TRP A 487 -17.18 8.69 -12.82
N SER A 488 -17.13 8.65 -14.16
CA SER A 488 -16.58 9.72 -14.97
C SER A 488 -17.27 11.05 -14.72
N ASP A 489 -18.61 11.04 -14.64
CA ASP A 489 -19.40 12.22 -14.32
C ASP A 489 -19.08 12.75 -12.90
N LEU A 490 -18.94 11.84 -11.93
CA LEU A 490 -18.58 12.20 -10.57
C LEU A 490 -17.14 12.73 -10.48
N ASN A 491 -16.18 12.12 -11.18
CA ASN A 491 -14.79 12.60 -11.21
C ASN A 491 -14.69 14.03 -11.77
N GLU A 492 -15.45 14.33 -12.83
CA GLU A 492 -15.54 15.70 -13.35
C GLU A 492 -16.11 16.68 -12.32
N PHE A 493 -17.19 16.29 -11.63
CA PHE A 493 -17.76 17.10 -10.55
C PHE A 493 -16.74 17.38 -9.44
N LEU A 494 -16.01 16.36 -8.98
CA LEU A 494 -15.00 16.50 -7.93
C LEU A 494 -13.84 17.44 -8.33
N LEU A 495 -13.37 17.34 -9.56
CA LEU A 495 -12.33 18.22 -10.09
C LEU A 495 -12.85 19.64 -10.30
N LYS A 496 -14.05 19.80 -10.84
CA LYS A 496 -14.68 21.11 -11.08
C LYS A 496 -14.91 21.88 -9.78
N THR A 497 -15.32 21.20 -8.72
CA THR A 497 -15.60 21.81 -7.41
C THR A 497 -14.36 21.90 -6.53
N ALA A 498 -13.20 21.45 -7.04
CA ALA A 498 -11.96 21.36 -6.28
C ALA A 498 -12.18 20.66 -4.91
N SER A 499 -12.82 19.50 -4.93
CA SER A 499 -13.12 18.73 -3.73
C SER A 499 -11.86 18.37 -2.92
N SER A 500 -10.77 18.11 -3.61
CA SER A 500 -9.38 18.11 -3.15
C SER A 500 -8.50 18.45 -4.34
N LEU A 501 -7.23 18.83 -4.12
CA LEU A 501 -6.35 19.16 -5.23
C LEU A 501 -5.56 17.91 -5.60
N SER A 502 -5.99 17.20 -6.65
CA SER A 502 -5.25 16.05 -7.20
C SER A 502 -3.92 16.52 -7.77
N LEU A 503 -2.82 15.86 -7.43
CA LEU A 503 -1.49 16.19 -7.91
C LEU A 503 -1.01 15.17 -8.94
N ALA A 504 -0.55 13.99 -8.51
CA ALA A 504 -0.05 12.96 -9.41
C ALA A 504 -0.08 11.58 -8.75
N TYR A 505 -0.12 10.53 -9.54
CA TYR A 505 0.26 9.20 -9.10
C TYR A 505 1.78 9.08 -9.05
N PHE A 506 2.28 8.21 -8.19
CA PHE A 506 3.71 7.98 -8.06
C PHE A 506 4.05 6.51 -7.87
N SER A 507 5.27 6.17 -8.22
CA SER A 507 5.86 4.85 -8.03
C SER A 507 7.05 4.93 -7.09
N GLU A 508 7.29 3.85 -6.35
CA GLU A 508 8.52 3.66 -5.58
C GLU A 508 9.48 2.74 -6.33
N PRO A 509 10.79 3.05 -6.36
CA PRO A 509 11.77 2.16 -6.91
C PRO A 509 12.02 0.95 -6.00
N TYR A 510 11.97 -0.24 -6.56
CA TYR A 510 12.46 -1.46 -5.95
C TYR A 510 13.73 -1.90 -6.67
N ALA A 511 14.67 -2.46 -5.94
CA ALA A 511 15.87 -3.03 -6.52
C ALA A 511 15.81 -4.56 -6.45
N THR A 512 16.24 -5.22 -7.51
CA THR A 512 16.34 -6.68 -7.55
C THR A 512 17.68 -7.12 -8.11
N ALA A 513 18.25 -8.19 -7.58
CA ALA A 513 19.42 -8.81 -8.17
C ALA A 513 19.15 -9.24 -9.62
N SER A 514 20.11 -9.04 -10.53
CA SER A 514 19.96 -9.41 -11.95
C SER A 514 19.71 -10.91 -12.16
N SER A 515 20.10 -11.72 -11.17
CA SER A 515 19.83 -13.17 -11.12
C SER A 515 18.36 -13.51 -10.86
N VAL A 516 17.56 -12.61 -10.29
CA VAL A 516 16.13 -12.81 -10.13
C VAL A 516 15.43 -12.49 -11.44
N ALA A 517 14.88 -13.52 -12.07
CA ALA A 517 14.14 -13.38 -13.32
C ALA A 517 12.65 -13.23 -13.07
N ASN A 518 11.97 -12.55 -13.98
CA ASN A 518 10.52 -12.40 -14.05
C ASN A 518 9.89 -11.68 -12.82
N TYR A 519 10.67 -10.92 -12.03
CA TYR A 519 10.12 -10.14 -10.94
C TYR A 519 9.32 -8.95 -11.46
N LYS A 520 8.05 -8.88 -11.07
CA LYS A 520 7.13 -7.79 -11.39
C LYS A 520 6.37 -7.42 -10.11
N PRO A 521 6.73 -6.33 -9.44
CA PRO A 521 5.95 -5.87 -8.29
C PRO A 521 4.55 -5.44 -8.75
N PHE A 522 3.55 -5.76 -7.95
CA PHE A 522 2.17 -5.34 -8.16
C PHE A 522 1.53 -5.09 -6.80
N ILE A 523 1.18 -3.83 -6.53
CA ILE A 523 0.62 -3.36 -5.25
C ILE A 523 1.43 -3.83 -4.02
N GLY A 524 2.75 -4.01 -4.19
CA GLY A 524 3.68 -4.48 -3.16
C GLY A 524 4.67 -5.51 -3.68
N MET A 525 5.34 -6.19 -2.76
CA MET A 525 6.39 -7.15 -3.07
C MET A 525 5.80 -8.57 -3.22
N ALA A 526 5.23 -8.89 -4.36
CA ALA A 526 4.85 -10.25 -4.72
C ALA A 526 6.00 -10.95 -5.47
N ILE A 527 6.35 -12.18 -5.09
CA ILE A 527 7.42 -12.96 -5.71
C ILE A 527 6.90 -14.10 -6.59
N TYR A 528 5.64 -14.01 -7.03
CA TYR A 528 5.03 -15.00 -7.91
C TYR A 528 5.74 -15.09 -9.25
N GLY A 529 5.91 -16.31 -9.76
CA GLY A 529 6.53 -16.57 -11.05
C GLY A 529 8.02 -16.22 -11.12
N CYS A 530 8.65 -15.75 -10.03
CA CYS A 530 10.08 -15.43 -10.01
C CYS A 530 10.93 -16.70 -9.91
N TYR A 531 12.05 -16.72 -10.62
CA TYR A 531 13.02 -17.82 -10.57
C TYR A 531 14.45 -17.30 -10.67
N SER A 532 15.43 -18.14 -10.27
CA SER A 532 16.85 -17.82 -10.39
C SER A 532 17.38 -18.16 -11.79
N ASN A 533 18.12 -17.21 -12.38
CA ASN A 533 18.87 -17.41 -13.63
C ASN A 533 20.28 -17.99 -13.42
N LYS A 534 20.70 -18.27 -12.17
CA LYS A 534 22.03 -18.81 -11.83
C LYS A 534 22.03 -20.32 -11.70
#